data_050669602dbf9940598c528091d4dcd5
#
_entry.id   050669602dbf9940598c528091d4dcd5
#
_cell.length_a   1.000
_cell.length_b   1.000
_cell.length_c   1.000
_cell.angle_alpha   90.00
_cell.angle_beta   90.00
_cell.angle_gamma   90.00
#
_symmetry.space_group_name_H-M   'P 1'
#
loop_
_entity.id
_entity.type
_entity.pdbx_description
1 polymer ?
#
loop_
_entity_poly.entity_id
_entity_poly.type
_entity_poly.pdbx_seq_one_letter_code
_entity_poly.pdbx_strand_id
1 'polypeptide(L)'
;MITEGFSIRATRVDDWREVRALRLEMLQDTPIAFGETLQDALGHTDSEWRMRAARGTAEHGTVLVAIDPAGRWVGTMGGYVPDATTGALLVGVYVSPEHRGRDAGVFDALLVAIQEWARGEGDRLTLHVHEDNARARAAYLRRGFTETGHRVQYVLDSSAMEIEMVKPL
;
A
#
# COMPACT_ATOMS: atom_id res chain seq x y z
N MET A 1 -13.95 -8.36 -4.77
CA MET A 1 -14.39 -9.04 -3.53
C MET A 1 -15.34 -8.11 -2.79
N ILE A 2 -16.45 -8.62 -2.32
CA ILE A 2 -17.40 -7.87 -1.48
C ILE A 2 -17.35 -8.48 -0.09
N THR A 3 -17.06 -7.66 0.92
CA THR A 3 -17.14 -8.01 2.34
C THR A 3 -18.20 -7.14 3.00
N GLU A 4 -18.64 -7.49 4.22
CA GLU A 4 -19.62 -6.66 4.91
C GLU A 4 -19.09 -5.22 5.05
N GLY A 5 -19.79 -4.27 4.41
CA GLY A 5 -19.55 -2.85 4.50
C GLY A 5 -18.51 -2.25 3.55
N PHE A 6 -17.90 -3.00 2.63
CA PHE A 6 -17.02 -2.46 1.59
C PHE A 6 -16.72 -3.47 0.47
N SER A 7 -16.22 -2.96 -0.66
CA SER A 7 -15.76 -3.78 -1.78
C SER A 7 -14.28 -3.51 -2.08
N ILE A 8 -13.58 -4.50 -2.68
CA ILE A 8 -12.19 -4.35 -3.11
C ILE A 8 -12.09 -4.60 -4.60
N ARG A 9 -11.38 -3.72 -5.29
CA ARG A 9 -11.05 -3.87 -6.70
C ARG A 9 -9.71 -3.22 -7.05
N ALA A 10 -9.15 -3.58 -8.19
CA ALA A 10 -7.99 -2.88 -8.75
C ALA A 10 -8.40 -1.50 -9.27
N THR A 11 -7.46 -0.56 -9.19
CA THR A 11 -7.64 0.77 -9.80
C THR A 11 -7.53 0.70 -11.33
N ARG A 12 -8.13 1.68 -12.00
CA ARG A 12 -8.10 1.86 -13.46
C ARG A 12 -7.70 3.28 -13.78
N VAL A 13 -7.27 3.53 -15.00
CA VAL A 13 -6.84 4.86 -15.44
C VAL A 13 -7.88 5.96 -15.18
N ASP A 14 -9.16 5.64 -15.33
CA ASP A 14 -10.25 6.59 -15.11
C ASP A 14 -10.47 6.96 -13.64
N ASP A 15 -9.89 6.19 -12.72
CA ASP A 15 -9.95 6.46 -11.26
C ASP A 15 -8.93 7.52 -10.81
N TRP A 16 -8.26 8.20 -11.72
CA TRP A 16 -7.12 9.05 -11.38
C TRP A 16 -7.44 10.18 -10.38
N ARG A 17 -8.67 10.69 -10.39
CA ARG A 17 -9.10 11.72 -9.43
C ARG A 17 -9.23 11.16 -8.02
N GLU A 18 -9.81 9.98 -7.89
CA GLU A 18 -9.93 9.26 -6.62
C GLU A 18 -8.56 8.81 -6.10
N VAL A 19 -7.69 8.32 -6.99
CA VAL A 19 -6.30 7.99 -6.66
C VAL A 19 -5.57 9.20 -6.10
N ARG A 20 -5.72 10.37 -6.76
CA ARG A 20 -5.15 11.63 -6.29
C ARG A 20 -5.68 12.00 -4.91
N ALA A 21 -6.99 12.02 -4.74
CA ALA A 21 -7.62 12.41 -3.48
C ALA A 21 -7.17 11.52 -2.32
N LEU A 22 -7.15 10.20 -2.51
CA LEU A 22 -6.70 9.25 -1.50
C LEU A 22 -5.21 9.43 -1.18
N ARG A 23 -4.37 9.62 -2.19
CA ARG A 23 -2.92 9.83 -1.98
C ARG A 23 -2.64 11.08 -1.15
N LEU A 24 -3.34 12.17 -1.42
CA LEU A 24 -3.20 13.39 -0.62
C LEU A 24 -3.65 13.19 0.83
N GLU A 25 -4.74 12.46 1.06
CA GLU A 25 -5.17 12.06 2.41
C GLU A 25 -4.10 11.23 3.12
N MET A 26 -3.53 10.24 2.44
CA MET A 26 -2.46 9.37 2.97
C MET A 26 -1.25 10.19 3.45
N LEU A 27 -0.78 11.11 2.63
CA LEU A 27 0.40 11.92 2.91
C LEU A 27 0.17 12.94 4.05
N GLN A 28 -1.05 13.39 4.23
CA GLN A 28 -1.44 14.25 5.35
C GLN A 28 -1.55 13.46 6.66
N ASP A 29 -2.10 12.24 6.62
CA ASP A 29 -2.35 11.43 7.80
C ASP A 29 -1.06 10.81 8.38
N THR A 30 -0.25 10.18 7.53
CA THR A 30 0.93 9.42 7.98
C THR A 30 2.11 9.62 7.00
N PRO A 31 2.74 10.80 6.98
CA PRO A 31 3.77 11.11 5.98
C PRO A 31 4.97 10.15 6.00
N ILE A 32 5.38 9.63 7.16
CA ILE A 32 6.51 8.70 7.25
C ILE A 32 6.25 7.31 6.67
N ALA A 33 4.99 6.98 6.34
CA ALA A 33 4.65 5.71 5.72
C ALA A 33 4.99 5.67 4.22
N PHE A 34 5.34 6.79 3.61
CA PHE A 34 5.47 6.92 2.16
C PHE A 34 6.75 7.62 1.76
N GLY A 35 7.23 7.33 0.55
CA GLY A 35 8.45 7.89 -0.01
C GLY A 35 8.24 9.17 -0.85
N GLU A 36 7.22 9.96 -0.53
CA GLU A 36 6.83 11.15 -1.26
C GLU A 36 6.29 12.20 -0.28
N THR A 37 6.56 13.48 -0.54
CA THR A 37 6.00 14.57 0.27
C THR A 37 4.65 15.01 -0.28
N LEU A 38 3.80 15.57 0.59
CA LEU A 38 2.54 16.19 0.17
C LEU A 38 2.77 17.28 -0.89
N GLN A 39 3.80 18.10 -0.71
CA GLN A 39 4.14 19.17 -1.66
C GLN A 39 4.46 18.62 -3.05
N ASP A 40 5.26 17.55 -3.12
CA ASP A 40 5.58 16.91 -4.40
C ASP A 40 4.34 16.33 -5.05
N ALA A 41 3.48 15.66 -4.28
CA ALA A 41 2.24 15.10 -4.79
C ALA A 41 1.29 16.17 -5.34
N LEU A 42 1.18 17.31 -4.67
CA LEU A 42 0.36 18.44 -5.15
C LEU A 42 0.85 19.01 -6.48
N GLY A 43 2.14 18.84 -6.79
CA GLY A 43 2.75 19.30 -8.04
C GLY A 43 2.59 18.36 -9.23
N HIS A 44 2.05 17.16 -9.05
CA HIS A 44 1.87 16.21 -10.16
C HIS A 44 0.79 16.68 -11.13
N THR A 45 1.05 16.40 -12.42
CA THR A 45 0.09 16.66 -13.52
C THR A 45 -1.03 15.61 -13.52
N ASP A 46 -2.13 15.91 -14.21
CA ASP A 46 -3.20 14.93 -14.45
C ASP A 46 -2.69 13.67 -15.15
N SER A 47 -1.74 13.81 -16.06
CA SER A 47 -1.10 12.70 -16.75
C SER A 47 -0.35 11.77 -15.80
N GLU A 48 0.35 12.32 -14.84
CA GLU A 48 1.06 11.53 -13.80
C GLU A 48 0.06 10.80 -12.90
N TRP A 49 -1.06 11.42 -12.54
CA TRP A 49 -2.11 10.76 -11.77
C TRP A 49 -2.80 9.64 -12.55
N ARG A 50 -3.04 9.83 -13.85
CA ARG A 50 -3.57 8.77 -14.73
C ARG A 50 -2.60 7.59 -14.82
N MET A 51 -1.31 7.85 -14.94
CA MET A 51 -0.29 6.81 -14.95
C MET A 51 -0.27 6.00 -13.64
N ARG A 52 -0.41 6.67 -12.49
CA ARG A 52 -0.51 6.00 -11.18
C ARG A 52 -1.79 5.17 -11.07
N ALA A 53 -2.92 5.68 -11.52
CA ALA A 53 -4.18 4.95 -11.51
C ALA A 53 -4.11 3.69 -12.38
N ALA A 54 -3.42 3.76 -13.52
CA ALA A 54 -3.24 2.62 -14.42
C ALA A 54 -2.40 1.48 -13.83
N ARG A 55 -1.64 1.71 -12.75
CA ARG A 55 -0.85 0.68 -12.08
C ARG A 55 -1.70 -0.48 -11.54
N GLY A 56 -2.98 -0.26 -11.28
CA GLY A 56 -3.90 -1.31 -10.84
C GLY A 56 -4.02 -2.47 -11.83
N THR A 57 -3.77 -2.22 -13.10
CA THR A 57 -3.84 -3.20 -14.19
C THR A 57 -2.49 -3.47 -14.86
N ALA A 58 -1.38 -3.16 -14.20
CA ALA A 58 -0.05 -3.41 -14.71
C ALA A 58 0.26 -4.91 -14.74
N GLU A 59 1.14 -5.33 -15.65
CA GLU A 59 1.50 -6.75 -15.87
C GLU A 59 2.11 -7.39 -14.61
N HIS A 60 3.08 -6.71 -13.97
CA HIS A 60 3.75 -7.18 -12.76
C HIS A 60 3.54 -6.20 -11.60
N GLY A 61 2.33 -5.69 -11.48
CA GLY A 61 1.95 -4.76 -10.45
C GLY A 61 0.45 -4.71 -10.26
N THR A 62 0.04 -4.17 -9.14
CA THR A 62 -1.37 -3.91 -8.86
C THR A 62 -1.52 -2.76 -7.86
N VAL A 63 -2.66 -2.12 -7.88
CA VAL A 63 -3.12 -1.22 -6.82
C VAL A 63 -4.56 -1.59 -6.52
N LEU A 64 -4.81 -2.04 -5.31
CA LEU A 64 -6.14 -2.41 -4.82
C LEU A 64 -6.70 -1.31 -3.95
N VAL A 65 -7.99 -1.07 -4.06
CA VAL A 65 -8.71 -0.07 -3.27
C VAL A 65 -9.93 -0.68 -2.61
N ALA A 66 -10.15 -0.32 -1.35
CA ALA A 66 -11.36 -0.65 -0.60
C ALA A 66 -12.32 0.54 -0.67
N ILE A 67 -13.58 0.27 -1.05
CA ILE A 67 -14.61 1.29 -1.29
C ILE A 67 -15.80 0.96 -0.41
N ASP A 68 -16.26 1.94 0.38
CA ASP A 68 -17.43 1.76 1.23
C ASP A 68 -18.75 1.84 0.44
N PRO A 69 -19.90 1.54 1.06
CA PRO A 69 -21.20 1.58 0.36
C PRO A 69 -21.59 2.97 -0.15
N ALA A 70 -21.01 4.05 0.42
CA ALA A 70 -21.24 5.41 -0.05
C ALA A 70 -20.34 5.79 -1.25
N GLY A 71 -19.45 4.89 -1.67
CA GLY A 71 -18.51 5.14 -2.77
C GLY A 71 -17.21 5.81 -2.35
N ARG A 72 -16.97 5.99 -1.05
CA ARG A 72 -15.73 6.58 -0.54
C ARG A 72 -14.62 5.54 -0.54
N TRP A 73 -13.44 5.93 -0.96
CA TRP A 73 -12.24 5.11 -0.88
C TRP A 73 -11.65 5.17 0.53
N VAL A 74 -11.63 4.04 1.21
CA VAL A 74 -11.30 3.95 2.64
C VAL A 74 -10.01 3.20 2.93
N GLY A 75 -9.35 2.66 1.91
CA GLY A 75 -8.07 1.99 2.06
C GLY A 75 -7.47 1.58 0.74
N THR A 76 -6.18 1.31 0.73
CA THR A 76 -5.45 0.85 -0.45
C THR A 76 -4.23 0.04 -0.07
N MET A 77 -3.84 -0.88 -0.93
CA MET A 77 -2.55 -1.56 -0.94
C MET A 77 -2.09 -1.72 -2.38
N GLY A 78 -0.81 -1.40 -2.62
CA GLY A 78 -0.19 -1.61 -3.91
C GLY A 78 0.90 -2.68 -3.85
N GLY A 79 1.25 -3.21 -5.01
CA GLY A 79 2.36 -4.15 -5.14
C GLY A 79 2.99 -4.08 -6.52
N TYR A 80 4.27 -4.35 -6.60
CA TYR A 80 4.99 -4.50 -7.86
C TYR A 80 6.23 -5.36 -7.65
N VAL A 81 6.85 -5.81 -8.73
CA VAL A 81 8.07 -6.61 -8.70
C VAL A 81 9.24 -5.74 -9.18
N PRO A 82 10.05 -5.17 -8.26
CA PRO A 82 11.17 -4.30 -8.64
C PRO A 82 12.31 -5.08 -9.32
N ASP A 83 12.54 -6.30 -8.87
CA ASP A 83 13.56 -7.21 -9.38
C ASP A 83 13.27 -8.65 -8.93
N ALA A 84 13.94 -9.63 -9.54
CA ALA A 84 13.75 -11.04 -9.25
C ALA A 84 14.19 -11.43 -7.83
N THR A 85 15.17 -10.74 -7.27
CA THR A 85 15.71 -11.01 -5.92
C THR A 85 14.72 -10.59 -4.85
N THR A 86 14.15 -9.40 -4.96
CA THR A 86 13.14 -8.88 -4.02
C THR A 86 11.80 -9.61 -4.17
N GLY A 87 11.41 -9.94 -5.41
CA GLY A 87 10.10 -10.48 -5.70
C GLY A 87 8.99 -9.45 -5.51
N ALA A 88 7.80 -9.89 -5.13
CA ALA A 88 6.66 -8.99 -4.90
C ALA A 88 6.90 -8.08 -3.70
N LEU A 89 6.80 -6.76 -3.92
CA LEU A 89 6.97 -5.73 -2.90
C LEU A 89 5.63 -5.05 -2.62
N LEU A 90 5.22 -5.07 -1.36
CA LEU A 90 4.02 -4.38 -0.87
C LEU A 90 4.34 -2.90 -0.63
N VAL A 91 3.55 -2.01 -1.20
CA VAL A 91 3.74 -0.56 -1.11
C VAL A 91 2.41 0.18 -0.93
N GLY A 92 2.47 1.43 -0.52
CA GLY A 92 1.32 2.31 -0.48
C GLY A 92 0.18 1.81 0.40
N VAL A 93 0.50 1.23 1.55
CA VAL A 93 -0.49 0.68 2.48
C VAL A 93 -1.16 1.80 3.28
N TYR A 94 -2.48 1.86 3.21
CA TYR A 94 -3.25 2.85 3.95
C TYR A 94 -4.67 2.35 4.23
N VAL A 95 -5.14 2.67 5.42
CA VAL A 95 -6.56 2.55 5.80
C VAL A 95 -6.94 3.85 6.51
N SER A 96 -8.05 4.46 6.11
CA SER A 96 -8.52 5.69 6.73
C SER A 96 -8.80 5.49 8.24
N PRO A 97 -8.58 6.52 9.07
CA PRO A 97 -8.62 6.38 10.53
C PRO A 97 -9.89 5.71 11.08
N GLU A 98 -11.05 6.04 10.53
CA GLU A 98 -12.35 5.50 10.95
C GLU A 98 -12.54 4.01 10.62
N HIS A 99 -11.72 3.47 9.72
CA HIS A 99 -11.78 2.07 9.27
C HIS A 99 -10.60 1.24 9.77
N ARG A 100 -9.79 1.78 10.66
CA ARG A 100 -8.68 1.07 11.30
C ARG A 100 -9.20 0.18 12.43
N GLY A 101 -8.45 -0.90 12.70
CA GLY A 101 -8.78 -1.87 13.72
C GLY A 101 -9.37 -3.15 13.15
N ARG A 102 -9.38 -4.19 14.00
CA ARG A 102 -9.77 -5.55 13.59
C ARG A 102 -11.22 -5.65 13.16
N ASP A 103 -12.09 -4.93 13.84
CA ASP A 103 -13.53 -5.02 13.62
C ASP A 103 -13.97 -4.43 12.26
N ALA A 104 -13.20 -3.48 11.73
CA ALA A 104 -13.49 -2.92 10.41
C ALA A 104 -13.12 -3.87 9.26
N GLY A 105 -12.09 -4.70 9.42
CA GLY A 105 -11.70 -5.74 8.46
C GLY A 105 -11.06 -5.24 7.16
N VAL A 106 -10.94 -3.94 6.95
CA VAL A 106 -10.43 -3.36 5.69
C VAL A 106 -8.98 -3.74 5.44
N PHE A 107 -8.12 -3.59 6.44
CA PHE A 107 -6.70 -3.95 6.31
C PHE A 107 -6.52 -5.42 5.96
N ASP A 108 -7.19 -6.30 6.70
CA ASP A 108 -7.05 -7.75 6.48
C ASP A 108 -7.60 -8.20 5.13
N ALA A 109 -8.71 -7.63 4.69
CA ALA A 109 -9.28 -7.94 3.37
C ALA A 109 -8.37 -7.45 2.23
N LEU A 110 -7.79 -6.26 2.34
CA LEU A 110 -6.79 -5.78 1.38
C LEU A 110 -5.54 -6.68 1.38
N LEU A 111 -5.07 -7.08 2.56
CA LEU A 111 -3.90 -7.95 2.67
C LEU A 111 -4.14 -9.32 2.03
N VAL A 112 -5.30 -9.93 2.24
CA VAL A 112 -5.68 -11.19 1.56
C VAL A 112 -5.65 -11.01 0.05
N ALA A 113 -6.23 -9.93 -0.47
CA ALA A 113 -6.29 -9.67 -1.90
C ALA A 113 -4.90 -9.42 -2.52
N ILE A 114 -4.03 -8.66 -1.83
CA ILE A 114 -2.68 -8.39 -2.32
C ILE A 114 -1.79 -9.64 -2.26
N GLN A 115 -1.97 -10.50 -1.26
CA GLN A 115 -1.27 -11.78 -1.18
C GLN A 115 -1.68 -12.72 -2.31
N GLU A 116 -2.94 -12.72 -2.71
CA GLU A 116 -3.40 -13.51 -3.85
C GLU A 116 -2.73 -13.06 -5.16
N TRP A 117 -2.63 -11.76 -5.39
CA TRP A 117 -1.84 -11.23 -6.49
C TRP A 117 -0.38 -11.66 -6.40
N ALA A 118 0.24 -11.51 -5.22
CA ALA A 118 1.67 -11.82 -5.00
C ALA A 118 2.01 -13.31 -5.24
N ARG A 119 1.07 -14.22 -4.98
CA ARG A 119 1.25 -15.65 -5.29
C ARG A 119 1.43 -15.92 -6.77
N GLY A 120 0.85 -15.09 -7.62
CA GLY A 120 1.08 -15.14 -9.07
C GLY A 120 2.48 -14.68 -9.48
N GLU A 121 3.16 -13.92 -8.62
CA GLU A 121 4.50 -13.38 -8.89
C GLU A 121 5.63 -14.18 -8.19
N GLY A 122 5.31 -14.95 -7.15
CA GLY A 122 6.32 -15.73 -6.42
C GLY A 122 5.81 -16.31 -5.10
N ASP A 123 6.74 -16.65 -4.23
CA ASP A 123 6.49 -17.38 -2.99
C ASP A 123 6.57 -16.53 -1.71
N ARG A 124 6.76 -15.23 -1.85
CA ARG A 124 6.88 -14.32 -0.71
C ARG A 124 6.37 -12.92 -1.05
N LEU A 125 6.02 -12.19 0.00
CA LEU A 125 5.68 -10.77 -0.05
C LEU A 125 6.62 -10.02 0.87
N THR A 126 7.36 -9.04 0.32
CA THR A 126 8.32 -8.21 1.05
C THR A 126 7.73 -6.80 1.23
N LEU A 127 8.11 -6.11 2.28
CA LEU A 127 7.79 -4.70 2.51
C LEU A 127 8.94 -3.97 3.18
N HIS A 128 8.94 -2.65 3.07
CA HIS A 128 9.80 -1.76 3.84
C HIS A 128 8.93 -0.84 4.68
N VAL A 129 9.25 -0.71 5.97
CA VAL A 129 8.49 0.11 6.92
C VAL A 129 9.44 1.03 7.67
N HIS A 130 9.08 2.32 7.78
CA HIS A 130 9.88 3.31 8.51
C HIS A 130 10.11 2.84 9.96
N GLU A 131 11.35 2.97 10.44
CA GLU A 131 11.74 2.49 11.78
C GLU A 131 10.91 3.10 12.92
N ASP A 132 10.39 4.32 12.75
CA ASP A 132 9.54 5.01 13.71
C ASP A 132 8.05 4.69 13.56
N ASN A 133 7.66 3.92 12.55
CA ASN A 133 6.25 3.53 12.35
C ASN A 133 5.94 2.24 13.13
N ALA A 134 5.95 2.35 14.47
CA ALA A 134 5.76 1.21 15.37
C ALA A 134 4.39 0.53 15.19
N ARG A 135 3.35 1.30 14.91
CA ARG A 135 1.99 0.78 14.68
C ARG A 135 1.95 -0.14 13.46
N ALA A 136 2.54 0.27 12.35
CA ALA A 136 2.60 -0.54 11.13
C ALA A 136 3.45 -1.79 11.34
N ARG A 137 4.63 -1.67 11.96
CA ARG A 137 5.48 -2.84 12.30
C ARG A 137 4.70 -3.87 13.10
N ALA A 138 4.02 -3.44 14.16
CA ALA A 138 3.22 -4.33 14.99
C ALA A 138 2.09 -5.00 14.21
N ALA A 139 1.42 -4.27 13.32
CA ALA A 139 0.37 -4.79 12.47
C ALA A 139 0.88 -5.89 11.53
N TYR A 140 2.05 -5.70 10.93
CA TYR A 140 2.68 -6.69 10.06
C TYR A 140 3.17 -7.92 10.82
N LEU A 141 3.80 -7.73 11.98
CA LEU A 141 4.24 -8.84 12.85
C LEU A 141 3.06 -9.75 13.23
N ARG A 142 1.94 -9.17 13.62
CA ARG A 142 0.73 -9.93 13.97
C ARG A 142 0.17 -10.73 12.79
N ARG A 143 0.52 -10.39 11.57
CA ARG A 143 0.00 -11.03 10.34
C ARG A 143 1.00 -11.93 9.64
N GLY A 144 2.08 -12.29 10.35
CA GLY A 144 3.03 -13.29 9.87
C GLY A 144 4.22 -12.76 9.08
N PHE A 145 4.39 -11.44 9.03
CA PHE A 145 5.65 -10.85 8.52
C PHE A 145 6.73 -10.95 9.60
N THR A 146 7.96 -11.18 9.19
CA THR A 146 9.14 -11.20 10.06
C THR A 146 10.20 -10.26 9.50
N GLU A 147 10.99 -9.67 10.39
CA GLU A 147 12.12 -8.83 10.00
C GLU A 147 13.24 -9.68 9.40
N THR A 148 13.80 -9.26 8.27
CA THR A 148 14.91 -9.98 7.60
C THR A 148 16.28 -9.62 8.18
N GLY A 149 16.38 -8.54 8.93
CA GLY A 149 17.64 -7.94 9.36
C GLY A 149 18.21 -6.94 8.38
N HIS A 150 17.68 -6.88 7.16
CA HIS A 150 18.06 -5.88 6.17
C HIS A 150 17.35 -4.55 6.44
N ARG A 151 18.08 -3.45 6.25
CA ARG A 151 17.57 -2.10 6.38
C ARG A 151 17.95 -1.30 5.14
N VAL A 152 17.07 -0.43 4.71
CA VAL A 152 17.32 0.50 3.61
C VAL A 152 17.20 1.94 4.12
N GLN A 153 17.93 2.85 3.52
CA GLN A 153 17.85 4.26 3.87
C GLN A 153 16.48 4.81 3.44
N TYR A 154 15.84 5.58 4.32
CA TYR A 154 14.59 6.23 3.99
C TYR A 154 14.81 7.33 2.95
N VAL A 155 14.04 7.32 1.86
CA VAL A 155 14.29 8.18 0.70
C VAL A 155 14.11 9.67 0.98
N LEU A 156 13.27 10.05 1.95
CA LEU A 156 13.01 11.45 2.32
C LEU A 156 13.89 11.97 3.45
N ASP A 157 14.60 11.09 4.14
CA ASP A 157 15.49 11.46 5.26
C ASP A 157 16.61 10.44 5.38
N SER A 158 17.81 10.81 4.94
CA SER A 158 18.97 9.93 4.94
C SER A 158 19.47 9.52 6.33
N SER A 159 19.00 10.19 7.39
CA SER A 159 19.31 9.82 8.79
C SER A 159 18.37 8.74 9.34
N ALA A 160 17.27 8.46 8.65
CA ALA A 160 16.29 7.44 9.03
C ALA A 160 16.41 6.19 8.16
N MET A 161 15.97 5.06 8.70
CA MET A 161 16.00 3.77 8.01
C MET A 161 14.60 3.19 7.87
N GLU A 162 14.41 2.39 6.82
CA GLU A 162 13.27 1.50 6.69
C GLU A 162 13.70 0.06 7.00
N ILE A 163 12.87 -0.66 7.71
CA ILE A 163 13.09 -2.04 8.11
C ILE A 163 12.42 -2.95 7.09
N GLU A 164 13.18 -3.92 6.57
CA GLU A 164 12.63 -4.91 5.65
C GLU A 164 11.94 -6.03 6.42
N MET A 165 10.73 -6.35 5.99
CA MET A 165 9.95 -7.48 6.49
C MET A 165 9.50 -8.36 5.35
N VAL A 166 9.33 -9.65 5.61
CA VAL A 166 8.93 -10.66 4.62
C VAL A 166 7.90 -11.61 5.20
N LYS A 167 6.99 -12.05 4.33
CA LYS A 167 6.02 -13.09 4.65
C LYS A 167 6.04 -14.16 3.55
N PRO A 168 6.23 -15.45 3.88
CA PRO A 168 6.01 -16.55 2.95
C PRO A 168 4.55 -16.63 2.53
N LEU A 169 4.32 -17.00 1.28
CA LEU A 169 2.97 -17.11 0.71
C LEU A 169 2.54 -18.57 0.49
#